data_769b214a820344bb3777b414bf3bdbe7
#
_entry.id   769b214a820344bb3777b414bf3bdbe7
#
_cell.length_a   1.000
_cell.length_b   1.000
_cell.length_c   1.000
_cell.angle_alpha   90.00
_cell.angle_beta   90.00
_cell.angle_gamma   90.00
#
_symmetry.space_group_name_H-M   'P 1'
#
loop_
_entity.id
_entity.type
_entity.pdbx_description
1 polymer ?
#
loop_
_entity_poly.entity_id
_entity_poly.type
_entity_poly.pdbx_seq_one_letter_code
_entity_poly.pdbx_strand_id
1 'polypeptide(L)'
;MIPNDRLEVLIQRFEFIQAKLNYNPDLRDLKVLGQEYSELKPIIENIREFNKLNVSLEDSKLLLNDPDMKNLAQEEVEKLQSEIAIREKQLLLS
;
A
#
# COMPACT_ATOMS: atom_id res chain seq x y z
N MET A 1 4.03 -3.35 -13.47
CA MET A 1 4.13 -2.22 -12.52
C MET A 1 2.78 -1.55 -12.38
N ILE A 2 2.36 -1.27 -11.14
CA ILE A 2 1.08 -0.61 -10.89
C ILE A 2 1.30 0.90 -10.89
N PRO A 3 0.53 1.68 -11.68
CA PRO A 3 0.67 3.14 -11.66
C PRO A 3 0.31 3.74 -10.29
N ASN A 4 1.18 4.60 -9.78
CA ASN A 4 0.99 5.24 -8.47
C ASN A 4 -0.30 6.07 -8.40
N ASP A 5 -0.68 6.72 -9.50
CA ASP A 5 -1.91 7.53 -9.55
C ASP A 5 -3.16 6.68 -9.31
N ARG A 6 -3.21 5.44 -9.80
CA ARG A 6 -4.33 4.52 -9.53
C ARG A 6 -4.42 4.16 -8.06
N LEU A 7 -3.27 3.85 -7.44
CA LEU A 7 -3.22 3.53 -6.02
C LEU A 7 -3.64 4.74 -5.18
N GLU A 8 -3.18 5.91 -5.56
CA GLU A 8 -3.52 7.16 -4.88
C GLU A 8 -5.00 7.48 -4.94
N VAL A 9 -5.64 7.24 -6.10
CA VAL A 9 -7.09 7.44 -6.27
C VAL A 9 -7.88 6.55 -5.30
N LEU A 10 -7.47 5.28 -5.14
CA LEU A 10 -8.12 4.35 -4.21
C LEU A 10 -7.96 4.81 -2.76
N ILE A 11 -6.76 5.27 -2.38
CA ILE A 11 -6.50 5.78 -1.04
C ILE A 11 -7.37 7.01 -0.76
N GLN A 12 -7.42 7.94 -1.71
CA GLN A 12 -8.24 9.16 -1.57
C GLN A 12 -9.71 8.84 -1.45
N ARG A 13 -10.22 7.89 -2.22
CA ARG A 13 -11.60 7.44 -2.12
C ARG A 13 -11.89 6.86 -0.74
N PHE A 14 -11.00 6.02 -0.24
CA PHE A 14 -11.12 5.40 1.08
C PHE A 14 -11.14 6.46 2.19
N GLU A 15 -10.23 7.42 2.13
CA GLU A 15 -10.18 8.51 3.11
C GLU A 15 -11.43 9.39 3.07
N PHE A 16 -11.97 9.65 1.88
CA PHE A 16 -13.23 10.36 1.71
C PHE A 16 -14.38 9.61 2.39
N ILE A 17 -14.47 8.30 2.17
CA ILE A 17 -15.51 7.46 2.78
C ILE A 17 -15.37 7.46 4.30
N GLN A 18 -14.16 7.32 4.81
CA GLN A 18 -13.86 7.38 6.24
C GLN A 18 -14.36 8.69 6.85
N ALA A 19 -14.04 9.80 6.22
CA ALA A 19 -14.46 11.13 6.69
C ALA A 19 -15.98 11.25 6.72
N LYS A 20 -16.65 10.78 5.69
CA LYS A 20 -18.11 10.80 5.61
C LYS A 20 -18.76 9.95 6.70
N LEU A 21 -18.23 8.75 6.94
CA LEU A 21 -18.76 7.86 7.97
C LEU A 21 -18.55 8.39 9.39
N ASN A 22 -17.53 9.23 9.59
CA ASN A 22 -17.23 9.83 10.89
C ASN A 22 -18.02 11.12 11.16
N TYR A 23 -18.80 11.60 10.17
CA TYR A 23 -19.50 12.88 10.24
C TYR A 23 -21.03 12.69 10.20
N ASN A 24 -21.57 12.06 11.23
CA ASN A 24 -23.04 11.87 11.38
C ASN A 24 -23.72 11.42 10.09
N PRO A 25 -23.35 10.27 9.50
CA PRO A 25 -23.95 9.83 8.26
C PRO A 25 -25.41 9.47 8.46
N ASP A 26 -26.25 9.75 7.46
CA ASP A 26 -27.64 9.27 7.47
C ASP A 26 -27.63 7.75 7.21
N LEU A 27 -28.81 7.12 7.36
CA LEU A 27 -28.94 5.67 7.20
C LEU A 27 -28.53 5.17 5.83
N ARG A 28 -28.83 5.95 4.79
CA ARG A 28 -28.48 5.58 3.42
C ARG A 28 -26.98 5.59 3.22
N ASP A 29 -26.31 6.67 3.64
CA ASP A 29 -24.86 6.80 3.53
C ASP A 29 -24.15 5.75 4.38
N LEU A 30 -24.65 5.50 5.58
CA LEU A 30 -24.08 4.49 6.46
C LEU A 30 -24.09 3.11 5.79
N LYS A 31 -25.18 2.76 5.12
CA LYS A 31 -25.30 1.47 4.43
C LYS A 31 -24.42 1.39 3.18
N VAL A 32 -24.50 2.39 2.31
CA VAL A 32 -23.81 2.39 1.01
C VAL A 32 -22.31 2.57 1.20
N LEU A 33 -21.91 3.61 1.94
CA LEU A 33 -20.50 3.90 2.16
C LEU A 33 -19.84 2.89 3.11
N GLY A 34 -20.59 2.37 4.07
CA GLY A 34 -20.11 1.31 4.96
C GLY A 34 -19.76 0.04 4.20
N GLN A 35 -20.55 -0.32 3.20
CA GLN A 35 -20.27 -1.47 2.35
C GLN A 35 -19.02 -1.22 1.51
N GLU A 36 -18.90 -0.07 0.89
CA GLU A 36 -17.72 0.29 0.10
C GLU A 36 -16.46 0.32 0.97
N TYR A 37 -16.57 0.88 2.18
CA TYR A 37 -15.49 0.88 3.16
C TYR A 37 -14.97 -0.53 3.44
N SER A 38 -15.89 -1.46 3.72
CA SER A 38 -15.53 -2.85 4.02
C SER A 38 -14.86 -3.55 2.84
N GLU A 39 -15.28 -3.24 1.62
CA GLU A 39 -14.71 -3.81 0.41
C GLU A 39 -13.31 -3.24 0.11
N LEU A 40 -13.12 -1.94 0.34
CA LEU A 40 -11.84 -1.26 0.06
C LEU A 40 -10.79 -1.52 1.13
N LYS A 41 -11.19 -1.70 2.37
CA LYS A 41 -10.24 -1.78 3.50
C LYS A 41 -9.09 -2.75 3.28
N PRO A 42 -9.32 -4.04 2.91
CA PRO A 42 -8.20 -4.96 2.68
C PRO A 42 -7.31 -4.54 1.50
N ILE A 43 -7.89 -3.93 0.49
CA ILE A 43 -7.13 -3.42 -0.67
C ILE A 43 -6.22 -2.28 -0.23
N ILE A 44 -6.75 -1.35 0.55
CA ILE A 44 -5.98 -0.20 1.06
C ILE A 44 -4.85 -0.65 1.98
N GLU A 45 -5.10 -1.62 2.85
CA GLU A 45 -4.07 -2.19 3.72
C GLU A 45 -2.93 -2.79 2.89
N ASN A 46 -3.27 -3.49 1.81
CA ASN A 46 -2.29 -4.07 0.90
C ASN A 46 -1.48 -2.99 0.16
N ILE A 47 -2.14 -1.93 -0.30
CA ILE A 47 -1.48 -0.79 -0.95
C ILE A 47 -0.49 -0.13 0.02
N ARG A 48 -0.89 0.10 1.25
CA ARG A 48 -0.03 0.73 2.26
C ARG A 48 1.20 -0.13 2.56
N GLU A 49 1.02 -1.45 2.65
CA GLU A 49 2.15 -2.36 2.84
C GLU A 49 3.06 -2.37 1.63
N PHE A 50 2.51 -2.37 0.42
CA PHE A 50 3.27 -2.28 -0.82
C PHE A 50 4.13 -1.01 -0.87
N ASN A 51 3.53 0.14 -0.54
CA ASN A 51 4.26 1.42 -0.49
C ASN A 51 5.38 1.41 0.54
N LYS A 52 5.12 0.82 1.70
CA LYS A 52 6.09 0.69 2.79
C LYS A 52 7.28 -0.16 2.38
N LEU A 53 7.02 -1.27 1.69
CA LEU A 53 8.09 -2.13 1.17
C LEU A 53 8.94 -1.41 0.12
N ASN A 54 8.33 -0.59 -0.72
CA ASN A 54 9.07 0.20 -1.71
C ASN A 54 9.99 1.23 -1.06
N VAL A 55 9.54 1.88 0.02
CA VAL A 55 10.38 2.80 0.80
C VAL A 55 11.56 2.05 1.40
N SER A 56 11.30 0.90 2.01
CA SER A 56 12.36 0.06 2.60
C SER A 56 13.37 -0.39 1.55
N LEU A 57 12.92 -0.70 0.34
CA LEU A 57 13.81 -1.09 -0.76
C LEU A 57 14.74 0.07 -1.13
N GLU A 58 14.22 1.28 -1.27
CA GLU A 58 15.02 2.45 -1.59
C GLU A 58 16.06 2.73 -0.49
N ASP A 59 15.67 2.60 0.77
CA ASP A 59 16.59 2.78 1.89
C ASP A 59 17.70 1.73 1.87
N SER A 60 17.37 0.47 1.58
CA SER A 60 18.36 -0.61 1.50
C SER A 60 19.31 -0.43 0.32
N LYS A 61 18.83 0.11 -0.80
CA LYS A 61 19.65 0.40 -1.96
C LYS A 61 20.73 1.45 -1.62
N LEU A 62 20.40 2.44 -0.80
CA LEU A 62 21.37 3.44 -0.35
C LEU A 62 22.50 2.82 0.44
N LEU A 63 22.22 1.78 1.23
CA LEU A 63 23.22 1.07 2.03
C LEU A 63 24.18 0.24 1.19
N LEU A 64 23.85 -0.05 -0.07
CA LEU A 64 24.77 -0.75 -0.98
C LEU A 64 26.06 0.05 -1.23
N ASN A 65 26.05 1.36 -1.00
CA ASN A 65 27.20 2.23 -1.16
C ASN A 65 28.15 2.19 0.05
N ASP A 66 27.72 1.59 1.16
CA ASP A 66 28.51 1.45 2.36
C ASP A 66 29.24 0.11 2.33
N PRO A 67 30.61 0.08 2.28
CA PRO A 67 31.34 -1.18 2.20
C PRO A 67 31.07 -2.12 3.36
N ASP A 68 30.80 -1.59 4.55
CA ASP A 68 30.54 -2.41 5.75
C ASP A 68 29.16 -3.03 5.74
N MET A 69 28.18 -2.39 5.04
CA MET A 69 26.79 -2.83 5.02
C MET A 69 26.40 -3.49 3.69
N LYS A 70 27.27 -3.48 2.71
CA LYS A 70 26.97 -3.91 1.34
C LYS A 70 26.37 -5.30 1.26
N ASN A 71 26.96 -6.28 1.94
CA ASN A 71 26.49 -7.67 1.88
C ASN A 71 25.10 -7.83 2.51
N LEU A 72 24.89 -7.23 3.67
CA LEU A 72 23.59 -7.25 4.33
C LEU A 72 22.54 -6.51 3.50
N ALA A 73 22.91 -5.36 2.94
CA ALA A 73 22.01 -4.57 2.11
C ALA A 73 21.61 -5.34 0.85
N GLN A 74 22.53 -6.08 0.25
CA GLN A 74 22.27 -6.87 -0.94
C GLN A 74 21.23 -7.97 -0.67
N GLU A 75 21.38 -8.67 0.45
CA GLU A 75 20.41 -9.68 0.89
C GLU A 75 19.03 -9.06 1.13
N GLU A 76 19.00 -7.91 1.79
CA GLU A 76 17.76 -7.22 2.09
C GLU A 76 17.07 -6.72 0.81
N VAL A 77 17.83 -6.19 -0.15
CA VAL A 77 17.30 -5.75 -1.44
C VAL A 77 16.64 -6.93 -2.17
N GLU A 78 17.30 -8.07 -2.23
CA GLU A 78 16.75 -9.26 -2.90
C GLU A 78 15.46 -9.73 -2.22
N LYS A 79 15.44 -9.76 -0.90
CA LYS A 79 14.27 -10.15 -0.11
C LYS A 79 13.10 -9.20 -0.36
N LEU A 80 13.36 -7.88 -0.30
CA LEU A 80 12.33 -6.86 -0.52
C LEU A 80 11.79 -6.89 -1.95
N GLN A 81 12.64 -7.10 -2.94
CA GLN A 81 12.21 -7.22 -4.34
C GLN A 81 11.24 -8.40 -4.52
N SER A 82 11.51 -9.52 -3.86
CA SER A 82 10.64 -10.70 -3.90
C SER A 82 9.29 -10.43 -3.23
N GLU A 83 9.31 -9.79 -2.06
CA GLU A 83 8.08 -9.43 -1.33
C GLU A 83 7.23 -8.43 -2.12
N ILE A 84 7.87 -7.43 -2.72
CA ILE A 84 7.20 -6.41 -3.53
C ILE A 84 6.53 -7.06 -4.74
N ALA A 85 7.22 -7.99 -5.41
CA ALA A 85 6.65 -8.70 -6.57
C ALA A 85 5.39 -9.48 -6.19
N ILE A 86 5.39 -10.12 -5.02
CA ILE A 86 4.22 -10.86 -4.51
C ILE A 86 3.07 -9.91 -4.21
N ARG A 87 3.35 -8.79 -3.54
CA ARG A 87 2.33 -7.78 -3.22
C ARG A 87 1.73 -7.16 -4.47
N GLU A 88 2.57 -6.82 -5.45
CA GLU A 88 2.13 -6.26 -6.72
C GLU A 88 1.17 -7.21 -7.43
N LYS A 89 1.49 -8.49 -7.46
CA LYS A 89 0.65 -9.51 -8.07
C LYS A 89 -0.70 -9.61 -7.36
N GLN A 90 -0.71 -9.55 -6.03
CA GLN A 90 -1.94 -9.57 -5.24
C GLN A 90 -2.81 -8.35 -5.54
N LEU A 91 -2.20 -7.16 -5.67
CA LEU A 91 -2.93 -5.93 -5.99
C LEU A 91 -3.53 -5.97 -7.39
N LEU A 92 -2.83 -6.56 -8.36
CA LEU A 92 -3.33 -6.68 -9.73
C LEU A 92 -4.52 -7.63 -9.81
N LEU A 93 -4.66 -8.56 -8.87
CA LEU A 93 -5.76 -9.51 -8.82
C LEU A 93 -6.95 -9.03 -7.97
N SER A 94 -6.79 -7.92 -7.29
CA SER A 94 -7.81 -7.35 -6.39
C SER A 94 -8.97 -6.65 -7.11
#